data_7fa17ee3d0d2030367bc551468dc8246
#
_entry.id   7fa17ee3d0d2030367bc551468dc8246
#
_cell.length_a   1.000
_cell.length_b   1.000
_cell.length_c   1.000
_cell.angle_alpha   90.00
_cell.angle_beta   90.00
_cell.angle_gamma   90.00
#
_symmetry.space_group_name_H-M   'P 1'
#
loop_
_entity.id
_entity.type
_entity.pdbx_description
1 polymer ?
#
loop_
_entity_poly.entity_id
_entity_poly.type
_entity_poly.pdbx_seq_one_letter_code
_entity_poly.pdbx_strand_id
1 'polypeptide(L)'
;MKATTSLATSCRRLLLWGVLTLQCLFSTAQKRFTADVEQQAEKILSQMTLDEKLSYIGGINWMYTRPLERFGIPRLKMSDGPQGLGTHGPSTAYPCALMLAATWNEQLATEYGSALGKDCRARGVHVVLGPAVNIYRAPMCGRNFEYMGEDPYLTSRMATGYIKGVQGQGVMATIKHFIANNSDYDRDHISSDIDERTLNEIYFPSFRAAVQEAEVGAVMSSYNLLNGIYTTEHPWLLKDVLRQQWGFKGILMSDWGSTHHCIPAVKGGLDLEMPAGSKMQPEELKYYLRTGDILSLIHISEPTRLALIS
;
A
#
# COMPACT_ATOMS: atom_id res chain seq x y z
N MET A 1 -20.59 56.12 -32.93
CA MET A 1 -20.57 54.63 -33.06
C MET A 1 -19.16 54.05 -32.89
N LYS A 2 -18.54 54.10 -31.70
CA LYS A 2 -17.24 53.52 -31.45
C LYS A 2 -17.05 52.98 -29.98
N ALA A 3 -18.12 52.73 -29.23
CA ALA A 3 -18.03 52.35 -27.83
C ALA A 3 -18.50 50.89 -27.54
N THR A 4 -19.05 50.17 -28.51
CA THR A 4 -19.66 48.83 -28.28
C THR A 4 -18.74 47.62 -28.56
N THR A 5 -17.58 47.84 -29.21
CA THR A 5 -16.65 46.76 -29.57
C THR A 5 -15.61 46.41 -28.47
N SER A 6 -15.43 47.32 -27.49
CA SER A 6 -14.43 47.12 -26.43
C SER A 6 -14.92 46.19 -25.31
N LEU A 7 -16.22 46.21 -24.95
CA LEU A 7 -16.75 45.35 -23.88
C LEU A 7 -16.82 43.85 -24.27
N ALA A 8 -17.15 43.56 -25.53
CA ALA A 8 -17.27 42.17 -25.99
C ALA A 8 -15.92 41.43 -26.01
N THR A 9 -14.82 42.15 -26.29
CA THR A 9 -13.46 41.57 -26.31
C THR A 9 -12.92 41.34 -24.91
N SER A 10 -13.26 42.20 -23.94
CA SER A 10 -12.88 42.01 -22.52
C SER A 10 -13.63 40.85 -21.87
N CYS A 11 -14.93 40.69 -22.12
CA CYS A 11 -15.71 39.55 -21.61
C CYS A 11 -15.23 38.19 -22.20
N ARG A 12 -14.86 38.13 -23.49
CA ARG A 12 -14.30 36.92 -24.09
C ARG A 12 -12.94 36.53 -23.48
N ARG A 13 -12.09 37.52 -23.15
CA ARG A 13 -10.80 37.24 -22.50
C ARG A 13 -10.98 36.76 -21.05
N LEU A 14 -11.91 37.32 -20.30
CA LEU A 14 -12.23 36.89 -18.94
C LEU A 14 -12.85 35.47 -18.91
N LEU A 15 -13.72 35.13 -19.89
CA LEU A 15 -14.25 33.78 -20.02
C LEU A 15 -13.17 32.75 -20.42
N LEU A 16 -12.25 33.11 -21.32
CA LEU A 16 -11.11 32.23 -21.68
C LEU A 16 -10.15 32.03 -20.52
N TRP A 17 -9.86 33.04 -19.71
CA TRP A 17 -9.05 32.88 -18.48
C TRP A 17 -9.79 32.09 -17.40
N GLY A 18 -11.09 32.26 -17.25
CA GLY A 18 -11.90 31.48 -16.32
C GLY A 18 -11.97 29.99 -16.70
N VAL A 19 -12.03 29.66 -17.98
CA VAL A 19 -12.01 28.27 -18.46
C VAL A 19 -10.61 27.64 -18.32
N LEU A 20 -9.53 28.39 -18.58
CA LEU A 20 -8.16 27.89 -18.37
C LEU A 20 -7.83 27.70 -16.88
N THR A 21 -8.32 28.56 -15.99
CA THR A 21 -8.11 28.39 -14.54
C THR A 21 -8.97 27.26 -13.96
N LEU A 22 -10.15 26.99 -14.54
CA LEU A 22 -10.98 25.85 -14.11
C LEU A 22 -10.43 24.51 -14.59
N GLN A 23 -9.71 24.46 -15.71
CA GLN A 23 -8.99 23.25 -16.14
C GLN A 23 -7.76 22.91 -15.28
N CYS A 24 -7.15 23.90 -14.62
CA CYS A 24 -6.05 23.66 -13.67
C CYS A 24 -6.52 23.14 -12.30
N LEU A 25 -7.83 23.13 -12.01
CA LEU A 25 -8.38 22.62 -10.74
C LEU A 25 -8.79 21.14 -10.78
N PHE A 26 -8.85 20.53 -11.96
CA PHE A 26 -8.90 19.08 -12.08
C PHE A 26 -7.46 18.57 -12.13
N SER A 27 -6.81 18.50 -10.98
CA SER A 27 -5.68 17.62 -10.78
C SER A 27 -6.18 16.20 -11.05
N THR A 28 -6.04 15.73 -12.28
CA THR A 28 -6.19 14.31 -12.60
C THR A 28 -5.18 13.61 -11.73
N ALA A 29 -5.65 12.78 -10.79
CA ALA A 29 -4.78 11.93 -10.02
C ALA A 29 -3.88 11.21 -11.04
N GLN A 30 -2.58 11.50 -11.02
CA GLN A 30 -1.64 10.95 -11.96
C GLN A 30 -1.61 9.46 -11.72
N LYS A 31 -1.97 8.67 -12.74
CA LYS A 31 -1.91 7.21 -12.62
C LYS A 31 -0.50 6.81 -12.22
N ARG A 32 -0.35 6.07 -11.12
CA ARG A 32 0.94 5.66 -10.58
C ARG A 32 1.60 4.58 -11.42
N PHE A 33 0.79 3.64 -11.86
CA PHE A 33 1.25 2.50 -12.64
C PHE A 33 1.06 2.79 -14.13
N THR A 34 1.94 3.63 -14.67
CA THR A 34 1.98 3.95 -16.11
C THR A 34 2.90 2.98 -16.84
N ALA A 35 2.67 2.81 -18.15
CA ALA A 35 3.54 1.98 -18.98
C ALA A 35 5.02 2.47 -18.97
N ASP A 36 5.25 3.77 -18.80
CA ASP A 36 6.58 4.35 -18.68
C ASP A 36 7.28 3.92 -17.38
N VAL A 37 6.56 3.95 -16.24
CA VAL A 37 7.09 3.46 -14.95
C VAL A 37 7.41 1.97 -15.02
N GLU A 38 6.53 1.17 -15.62
CA GLU A 38 6.76 -0.27 -15.81
C GLU A 38 8.01 -0.53 -16.67
N GLN A 39 8.15 0.20 -17.79
CA GLN A 39 9.32 0.07 -18.66
C GLN A 39 10.63 0.47 -17.95
N GLN A 40 10.62 1.53 -17.15
CA GLN A 40 11.78 1.94 -16.36
C GLN A 40 12.12 0.89 -15.30
N ALA A 41 11.15 0.31 -14.62
CA ALA A 41 11.36 -0.75 -13.64
C ALA A 41 11.97 -2.00 -14.29
N GLU A 42 11.46 -2.44 -15.43
CA GLU A 42 12.01 -3.57 -16.20
C GLU A 42 13.44 -3.31 -16.66
N LYS A 43 13.72 -2.09 -17.12
CA LYS A 43 15.09 -1.70 -17.53
C LYS A 43 16.06 -1.80 -16.35
N ILE A 44 15.69 -1.31 -15.17
CA ILE A 44 16.52 -1.42 -13.96
C ILE A 44 16.69 -2.88 -13.58
N LEU A 45 15.59 -3.63 -13.51
CA LEU A 45 15.60 -5.03 -13.14
C LEU A 45 16.48 -5.89 -14.05
N SER A 46 16.48 -5.63 -15.36
CA SER A 46 17.33 -6.35 -16.31
C SER A 46 18.84 -6.11 -16.09
N GLN A 47 19.19 -5.00 -15.45
CA GLN A 47 20.57 -4.62 -15.15
C GLN A 47 21.01 -5.03 -13.72
N MET A 48 20.08 -5.39 -12.85
CA MET A 48 20.40 -5.84 -11.50
C MET A 48 21.06 -7.21 -11.52
N THR A 49 22.11 -7.34 -10.71
CA THR A 49 22.72 -8.64 -10.40
C THR A 49 21.78 -9.50 -9.58
N LEU A 50 22.02 -10.81 -9.53
CA LEU A 50 21.28 -11.70 -8.67
C LEU A 50 21.36 -11.27 -7.20
N ASP A 51 22.54 -10.90 -6.73
CA ASP A 51 22.75 -10.48 -5.34
C ASP A 51 21.97 -9.21 -4.99
N GLU A 52 21.92 -8.25 -5.89
CA GLU A 52 21.11 -7.05 -5.71
C GLU A 52 19.61 -7.38 -5.64
N LYS A 53 19.11 -8.24 -6.50
CA LYS A 53 17.71 -8.68 -6.49
C LYS A 53 17.37 -9.36 -5.18
N LEU A 54 18.18 -10.35 -4.77
CA LEU A 54 17.95 -11.12 -3.55
C LEU A 54 18.09 -10.27 -2.28
N SER A 55 18.97 -9.28 -2.27
CA SER A 55 19.11 -8.37 -1.13
C SER A 55 17.98 -7.35 -1.03
N TYR A 56 17.38 -6.96 -2.16
CA TYR A 56 16.38 -5.88 -2.21
C TYR A 56 15.01 -6.29 -1.66
N ILE A 57 14.70 -7.58 -1.61
CA ILE A 57 13.43 -8.11 -1.07
C ILE A 57 13.35 -8.17 0.45
N GLY A 58 14.41 -7.77 1.16
CA GLY A 58 14.45 -7.66 2.61
C GLY A 58 14.62 -6.21 3.07
N GLY A 59 13.84 -5.79 4.07
CA GLY A 59 13.99 -4.50 4.73
C GLY A 59 15.33 -4.32 5.45
N ILE A 60 15.60 -3.11 5.92
CA ILE A 60 16.76 -2.77 6.76
C ILE A 60 16.37 -1.75 7.82
N ASN A 61 17.16 -1.68 8.90
CA ASN A 61 17.04 -0.63 9.92
C ASN A 61 15.60 -0.40 10.39
N TRP A 62 14.83 -1.46 10.54
CA TRP A 62 13.46 -1.50 11.04
C TRP A 62 12.41 -0.90 10.11
N MET A 63 12.63 0.27 9.50
CA MET A 63 11.63 1.05 8.74
C MET A 63 12.13 1.52 7.38
N TYR A 64 13.04 0.79 6.74
CA TYR A 64 13.60 1.22 5.46
C TYR A 64 13.72 0.05 4.47
N THR A 65 13.59 0.36 3.17
CA THR A 65 14.09 -0.52 2.11
C THR A 65 15.59 -0.34 1.92
N ARG A 66 16.24 -1.31 1.28
CA ARG A 66 17.63 -1.14 0.86
C ARG A 66 17.73 -0.12 -0.27
N PRO A 67 18.77 0.72 -0.32
CA PRO A 67 19.03 1.56 -1.49
C PRO A 67 19.62 0.72 -2.64
N LEU A 68 19.44 1.20 -3.87
CA LEU A 68 20.15 0.71 -5.06
C LEU A 68 20.87 1.91 -5.69
N GLU A 69 21.99 2.33 -5.07
CA GLU A 69 22.67 3.59 -5.33
C GLU A 69 23.13 3.73 -6.80
N ARG A 70 23.61 2.64 -7.41
CA ARG A 70 24.04 2.67 -8.82
C ARG A 70 22.91 2.92 -9.83
N PHE A 71 21.66 2.80 -9.39
CA PHE A 71 20.46 3.14 -10.17
C PHE A 71 19.80 4.43 -9.71
N GLY A 72 20.40 5.13 -8.74
CA GLY A 72 19.83 6.34 -8.17
C GLY A 72 18.58 6.08 -7.29
N ILE A 73 18.34 4.84 -6.88
CA ILE A 73 17.21 4.48 -6.04
C ILE A 73 17.58 4.66 -4.56
N PRO A 74 16.96 5.64 -3.86
CA PRO A 74 17.23 5.87 -2.45
C PRO A 74 16.58 4.77 -1.59
N ARG A 75 17.00 4.69 -0.33
CA ARG A 75 16.24 3.92 0.65
C ARG A 75 14.88 4.59 0.89
N LEU A 76 13.82 3.83 0.82
CA LEU A 76 12.50 4.33 1.15
C LEU A 76 12.28 4.27 2.66
N LYS A 77 11.90 5.39 3.24
CA LYS A 77 11.58 5.52 4.65
C LYS A 77 10.10 5.25 4.87
N MET A 78 9.80 4.29 5.74
CA MET A 78 8.45 3.94 6.14
C MET A 78 8.14 4.52 7.52
N SER A 79 6.88 4.69 7.84
CA SER A 79 6.42 5.01 9.19
C SER A 79 5.11 4.33 9.50
N ASP A 80 4.97 3.79 10.71
CA ASP A 80 3.66 3.50 11.25
C ASP A 80 2.79 4.74 11.22
N GLY A 81 1.47 4.53 11.07
CA GLY A 81 0.64 5.67 11.17
C GLY A 81 -0.72 5.66 10.52
N PRO A 82 -1.67 4.77 10.86
CA PRO A 82 -3.06 5.02 10.46
C PRO A 82 -3.61 6.32 11.05
N GLN A 83 -3.07 6.76 12.21
CA GLN A 83 -3.56 7.89 13.01
C GLN A 83 -2.47 8.93 13.30
N GLY A 84 -1.50 9.08 12.41
CA GLY A 84 -0.34 9.94 12.56
C GLY A 84 0.96 9.13 12.51
N LEU A 85 2.08 9.81 12.34
CA LEU A 85 3.37 9.14 12.20
C LEU A 85 3.83 8.60 13.56
N GLY A 86 3.80 7.28 13.73
CA GLY A 86 4.17 6.60 14.98
C GLY A 86 5.66 6.41 15.18
N THR A 87 6.48 6.61 14.13
CA THR A 87 7.93 6.43 14.16
C THR A 87 8.65 7.71 13.75
N HIS A 88 9.94 7.79 14.09
CA HIS A 88 10.81 8.92 13.75
C HIS A 88 10.52 10.24 14.50
N GLY A 89 10.10 10.15 15.74
CA GLY A 89 9.93 11.30 16.65
C GLY A 89 8.49 11.81 16.75
N PRO A 90 8.27 12.86 17.56
CA PRO A 90 6.94 13.42 17.82
C PRO A 90 6.24 13.88 16.55
N SER A 91 4.95 13.64 16.44
CA SER A 91 4.11 14.08 15.31
C SER A 91 2.69 14.40 15.76
N THR A 92 1.88 14.89 14.85
CA THR A 92 0.45 15.09 15.09
C THR A 92 -0.23 13.75 15.38
N ALA A 93 -0.97 13.67 16.47
CA ALA A 93 -1.89 12.59 16.73
C ALA A 93 -3.25 12.95 16.11
N TYR A 94 -3.64 12.22 15.11
CA TYR A 94 -4.93 12.37 14.46
C TYR A 94 -6.02 11.59 15.21
N PRO A 95 -7.31 11.90 15.00
CA PRO A 95 -8.41 11.10 15.51
C PRO A 95 -8.28 9.63 15.09
N CYS A 96 -8.77 8.72 15.92
CA CYS A 96 -8.74 7.30 15.61
C CYS A 96 -9.57 6.96 14.37
N ALA A 97 -9.24 5.87 13.70
CA ALA A 97 -9.88 5.49 12.44
C ALA A 97 -11.40 5.27 12.61
N LEU A 98 -11.84 4.75 13.76
CA LEU A 98 -13.26 4.61 14.07
C LEU A 98 -13.98 5.97 14.15
N MET A 99 -13.35 6.99 14.74
CA MET A 99 -13.94 8.34 14.77
C MET A 99 -14.04 8.93 13.37
N LEU A 100 -13.03 8.71 12.54
CA LEU A 100 -13.09 9.12 11.14
C LEU A 100 -14.22 8.40 10.40
N ALA A 101 -14.36 7.09 10.57
CA ALA A 101 -15.43 6.30 9.97
C ALA A 101 -16.83 6.73 10.44
N ALA A 102 -16.97 7.07 11.73
CA ALA A 102 -18.24 7.54 12.30
C ALA A 102 -18.74 8.86 11.69
N THR A 103 -17.93 9.58 10.95
CA THR A 103 -18.36 10.77 10.20
C THR A 103 -19.17 10.45 8.96
N TRP A 104 -19.07 9.23 8.42
CA TRP A 104 -19.69 8.81 7.16
C TRP A 104 -19.35 9.73 5.98
N ASN A 105 -18.22 10.41 6.04
CA ASN A 105 -17.82 11.44 5.10
C ASN A 105 -16.50 11.07 4.39
N GLU A 106 -16.62 10.54 3.17
CA GLU A 106 -15.47 10.14 2.34
C GLU A 106 -14.56 11.34 1.99
N GLN A 107 -15.14 12.53 1.81
CA GLN A 107 -14.37 13.73 1.55
C GLN A 107 -13.50 14.11 2.76
N LEU A 108 -14.03 13.99 3.97
CA LEU A 108 -13.26 14.23 5.19
C LEU A 108 -12.13 13.18 5.35
N ALA A 109 -12.37 11.93 4.94
CA ALA A 109 -11.32 10.92 4.91
C ALA A 109 -10.21 11.29 3.91
N THR A 110 -10.54 11.90 2.78
CA THR A 110 -9.57 12.41 1.80
C THR A 110 -8.76 13.58 2.39
N GLU A 111 -9.41 14.49 3.09
CA GLU A 111 -8.74 15.62 3.77
C GLU A 111 -7.81 15.14 4.88
N TYR A 112 -8.27 14.18 5.68
CA TYR A 112 -7.47 13.50 6.72
C TYR A 112 -6.21 12.87 6.10
N GLY A 113 -6.37 12.06 5.05
CA GLY A 113 -5.27 11.44 4.34
C GLY A 113 -4.30 12.46 3.75
N SER A 114 -4.83 13.59 3.22
CA SER A 114 -4.02 14.67 2.68
C SER A 114 -3.19 15.36 3.77
N ALA A 115 -3.76 15.62 4.95
CA ALA A 115 -3.05 16.20 6.07
C ALA A 115 -1.91 15.27 6.54
N LEU A 116 -2.21 13.99 6.72
CA LEU A 116 -1.22 12.98 7.08
C LEU A 116 -0.10 12.85 6.02
N GLY A 117 -0.46 12.88 4.72
CA GLY A 117 0.49 12.86 3.62
C GLY A 117 1.45 14.05 3.64
N LYS A 118 0.97 15.25 3.99
CA LYS A 118 1.82 16.44 4.20
C LYS A 118 2.79 16.26 5.36
N ASP A 119 2.34 15.68 6.48
CA ASP A 119 3.22 15.38 7.62
C ASP A 119 4.29 14.35 7.24
N CYS A 120 3.94 13.33 6.46
CA CYS A 120 4.87 12.37 5.87
C CYS A 120 5.95 13.08 5.05
N ARG A 121 5.54 13.93 4.10
CA ARG A 121 6.47 14.69 3.25
C ARG A 121 7.40 15.58 4.06
N ALA A 122 6.88 16.31 5.04
CA ALA A 122 7.67 17.18 5.90
C ALA A 122 8.76 16.43 6.70
N ARG A 123 8.57 15.11 6.91
CA ARG A 123 9.50 14.24 7.64
C ARG A 123 10.33 13.30 6.75
N GLY A 124 10.21 13.46 5.43
CA GLY A 124 10.87 12.59 4.45
C GLY A 124 10.41 11.14 4.53
N VAL A 125 9.16 10.89 4.94
CA VAL A 125 8.53 9.56 4.90
C VAL A 125 7.96 9.34 3.51
N HIS A 126 8.33 8.24 2.88
CA HIS A 126 7.91 7.86 1.53
C HIS A 126 6.70 6.93 1.54
N VAL A 127 6.60 6.09 2.58
CA VAL A 127 5.53 5.08 2.71
C VAL A 127 4.93 5.18 4.10
N VAL A 128 3.62 5.40 4.17
CA VAL A 128 2.88 5.32 5.43
C VAL A 128 2.17 3.97 5.55
N LEU A 129 2.31 3.32 6.71
CA LEU A 129 1.71 2.01 6.99
C LEU A 129 0.28 2.19 7.49
N GLY A 130 -0.60 2.55 6.57
CA GLY A 130 -2.02 2.81 6.76
C GLY A 130 -2.73 3.10 5.43
N PRO A 131 -4.07 2.96 5.41
CA PRO A 131 -4.98 2.70 6.53
C PRO A 131 -5.02 1.24 6.98
N ALA A 132 -5.46 1.00 8.23
CA ALA A 132 -5.79 -0.31 8.73
C ALA A 132 -7.31 -0.54 8.61
N VAL A 133 -7.73 -1.68 8.04
CA VAL A 133 -9.12 -1.88 7.59
C VAL A 133 -9.71 -3.25 7.95
N ASN A 134 -9.12 -3.94 8.93
CA ASN A 134 -9.71 -5.20 9.36
C ASN A 134 -11.09 -4.95 10.00
N ILE A 135 -12.03 -5.86 9.72
CA ILE A 135 -13.40 -5.74 10.20
C ILE A 135 -13.48 -6.18 11.66
N TYR A 136 -14.22 -5.42 12.48
CA TYR A 136 -14.46 -5.74 13.89
C TYR A 136 -15.30 -7.02 13.99
N ARG A 137 -14.63 -8.16 14.20
CA ARG A 137 -15.31 -9.45 14.49
C ARG A 137 -15.26 -9.75 15.97
N ALA A 138 -14.15 -9.48 16.62
CA ALA A 138 -13.95 -9.65 18.04
C ALA A 138 -13.88 -8.28 18.71
N PRO A 139 -14.82 -7.90 19.58
CA PRO A 139 -14.79 -6.60 20.26
C PRO A 139 -13.54 -6.41 21.12
N MET A 140 -12.95 -7.49 21.58
CA MET A 140 -11.76 -7.51 22.43
C MET A 140 -10.43 -7.56 21.66
N CYS A 141 -10.44 -7.45 20.33
CA CYS A 141 -9.22 -7.35 19.56
C CYS A 141 -8.42 -6.08 19.94
N GLY A 142 -7.17 -6.25 20.38
CA GLY A 142 -6.33 -5.16 20.86
C GLY A 142 -6.01 -4.10 19.81
N ARG A 143 -6.22 -4.39 18.51
CA ARG A 143 -5.96 -3.49 17.40
C ARG A 143 -7.20 -2.79 16.84
N ASN A 144 -8.38 -2.95 17.45
CA ASN A 144 -9.60 -2.28 17.00
C ASN A 144 -9.47 -0.74 16.97
N PHE A 145 -8.60 -0.14 17.78
CA PHE A 145 -8.38 1.32 17.79
C PHE A 145 -7.92 1.88 16.43
N GLU A 146 -7.26 1.09 15.60
CA GLU A 146 -6.76 1.53 14.30
C GLU A 146 -7.66 1.13 13.12
N TYR A 147 -8.72 0.35 13.36
CA TYR A 147 -9.66 -0.10 12.32
C TYR A 147 -10.88 0.82 12.23
N MET A 148 -11.66 0.70 11.13
CA MET A 148 -12.75 1.63 10.80
C MET A 148 -14.14 1.14 11.21
N GLY A 149 -14.24 -0.04 11.85
CA GLY A 149 -15.50 -0.59 12.35
C GLY A 149 -15.85 -1.94 11.76
N GLU A 150 -17.14 -2.29 11.84
CA GLU A 150 -17.65 -3.61 11.46
C GLU A 150 -18.34 -3.63 10.09
N ASP A 151 -18.64 -2.47 9.50
CA ASP A 151 -19.28 -2.37 8.19
C ASP A 151 -18.26 -2.37 7.05
N PRO A 152 -18.26 -3.40 6.15
CA PRO A 152 -17.28 -3.50 5.08
C PRO A 152 -17.46 -2.43 3.99
N TYR A 153 -18.68 -1.94 3.75
CA TYR A 153 -18.91 -0.89 2.76
C TYR A 153 -18.41 0.46 3.26
N LEU A 154 -18.78 0.86 4.48
CA LEU A 154 -18.29 2.09 5.10
C LEU A 154 -16.76 2.10 5.16
N THR A 155 -16.17 1.00 5.64
CA THR A 155 -14.71 0.85 5.69
C THR A 155 -14.08 1.00 4.31
N SER A 156 -14.70 0.44 3.26
CA SER A 156 -14.21 0.57 1.89
C SER A 156 -14.20 2.03 1.41
N ARG A 157 -15.28 2.78 1.65
CA ARG A 157 -15.37 4.18 1.22
C ARG A 157 -14.39 5.07 1.97
N MET A 158 -14.30 4.91 3.28
CA MET A 158 -13.41 5.71 4.12
C MET A 158 -11.94 5.41 3.82
N ALA A 159 -11.58 4.12 3.63
CA ALA A 159 -10.23 3.72 3.23
C ALA A 159 -9.84 4.27 1.85
N THR A 160 -10.77 4.24 0.89
CA THR A 160 -10.55 4.81 -0.45
C THR A 160 -10.25 6.31 -0.38
N GLY A 161 -11.03 7.07 0.37
CA GLY A 161 -10.78 8.50 0.61
C GLY A 161 -9.42 8.74 1.25
N TYR A 162 -9.12 8.05 2.36
CA TYR A 162 -7.85 8.13 3.06
C TYR A 162 -6.65 7.88 2.11
N ILE A 163 -6.69 6.77 1.34
CA ILE A 163 -5.61 6.41 0.40
C ILE A 163 -5.41 7.48 -0.65
N LYS A 164 -6.50 7.95 -1.28
CA LYS A 164 -6.43 9.03 -2.29
C LYS A 164 -5.82 10.30 -1.71
N GLY A 165 -6.19 10.66 -0.47
CA GLY A 165 -5.64 11.82 0.23
C GLY A 165 -4.14 11.71 0.45
N VAL A 166 -3.67 10.62 1.04
CA VAL A 166 -2.24 10.34 1.29
C VAL A 166 -1.47 10.35 -0.02
N GLN A 167 -1.96 9.59 -1.00
CA GLN A 167 -1.28 9.42 -2.27
C GLN A 167 -1.27 10.68 -3.13
N GLY A 168 -2.26 11.55 -2.97
CA GLY A 168 -2.29 12.88 -3.58
C GLY A 168 -1.16 13.80 -3.12
N GLN A 169 -0.49 13.48 -2.01
CA GLN A 169 0.68 14.21 -1.52
C GLN A 169 2.02 13.60 -1.97
N GLY A 170 2.01 12.61 -2.87
CA GLY A 170 3.23 11.91 -3.31
C GLY A 170 3.81 10.97 -2.25
N VAL A 171 2.99 10.47 -1.34
CA VAL A 171 3.36 9.46 -0.34
C VAL A 171 2.61 8.18 -0.67
N MET A 172 3.25 7.04 -0.55
CA MET A 172 2.61 5.75 -0.74
C MET A 172 1.81 5.36 0.49
N ALA A 173 0.54 4.99 0.29
CA ALA A 173 -0.28 4.37 1.33
C ALA A 173 -0.13 2.85 1.29
N THR A 174 -0.21 2.21 2.46
CA THR A 174 -0.18 0.76 2.63
C THR A 174 -1.45 0.30 3.32
N ILE A 175 -2.35 -0.33 2.58
CA ILE A 175 -3.54 -0.91 3.21
C ILE A 175 -3.18 -2.18 3.98
N LYS A 176 -3.74 -2.33 5.20
CA LYS A 176 -3.37 -3.41 6.13
C LYS A 176 -4.54 -3.86 7.00
N HIS A 177 -4.54 -5.04 7.57
CA HIS A 177 -3.61 -6.15 7.39
C HIS A 177 -4.31 -7.22 6.54
N PHE A 178 -3.74 -7.61 5.45
CA PHE A 178 -4.34 -8.51 4.48
C PHE A 178 -4.00 -9.96 4.84
N ILE A 179 -4.94 -10.72 5.46
CA ILE A 179 -6.34 -10.44 5.69
C ILE A 179 -6.84 -11.09 6.99
N ALA A 180 -7.99 -10.64 7.48
CA ALA A 180 -8.70 -11.29 8.59
C ALA A 180 -7.91 -11.34 9.91
N ASN A 181 -7.13 -10.30 10.21
CA ASN A 181 -6.47 -10.13 11.51
C ASN A 181 -7.50 -9.73 12.58
N ASN A 182 -8.32 -10.70 12.99
CA ASN A 182 -9.49 -10.48 13.84
C ASN A 182 -9.18 -10.54 15.33
N SER A 183 -8.02 -11.09 15.71
CA SER A 183 -7.58 -11.26 17.09
C SER A 183 -6.10 -10.93 17.22
N ASP A 184 -5.74 -10.26 18.30
CA ASP A 184 -4.34 -10.03 18.67
C ASP A 184 -3.81 -11.12 19.61
N TYR A 185 -4.73 -11.89 20.21
CA TYR A 185 -4.37 -13.06 21.01
C TYR A 185 -3.83 -14.15 20.10
N ASP A 186 -2.61 -14.58 20.39
CA ASP A 186 -1.88 -15.65 19.65
C ASP A 186 -1.87 -15.43 18.12
N ARG A 187 -1.79 -14.18 17.70
CA ARG A 187 -1.96 -13.76 16.30
C ARG A 187 -0.98 -14.42 15.31
N ASP A 188 0.17 -14.87 15.82
CA ASP A 188 1.19 -15.54 15.01
C ASP A 188 0.88 -17.03 14.74
N HIS A 189 -0.14 -17.59 15.41
CA HIS A 189 -0.49 -19.01 15.27
C HIS A 189 -1.97 -19.26 15.05
N ILE A 190 -2.83 -18.27 15.31
CA ILE A 190 -4.28 -18.43 15.14
C ILE A 190 -4.66 -18.47 13.66
N SER A 191 -5.57 -19.37 13.30
CA SER A 191 -6.18 -19.41 11.97
C SER A 191 -7.54 -18.72 11.99
N SER A 192 -7.78 -17.82 11.03
CA SER A 192 -9.09 -17.29 10.69
C SER A 192 -9.70 -18.18 9.62
N ASP A 193 -10.56 -19.12 10.03
CA ASP A 193 -11.19 -20.07 9.11
C ASP A 193 -12.47 -19.44 8.56
N ILE A 194 -12.45 -19.12 7.27
CA ILE A 194 -13.48 -18.30 6.62
C ILE A 194 -13.80 -18.89 5.23
N ASP A 195 -15.07 -19.12 4.99
CA ASP A 195 -15.53 -19.57 3.68
C ASP A 195 -15.42 -18.46 2.62
N GLU A 196 -15.39 -18.84 1.35
CA GLU A 196 -15.17 -17.92 0.23
C GLU A 196 -16.27 -16.86 0.10
N ARG A 197 -17.52 -17.18 0.40
CA ARG A 197 -18.62 -16.22 0.39
C ARG A 197 -18.40 -15.13 1.42
N THR A 198 -18.09 -15.51 2.66
CA THR A 198 -17.82 -14.59 3.76
C THR A 198 -16.58 -13.73 3.46
N LEU A 199 -15.52 -14.31 2.87
CA LEU A 199 -14.38 -13.52 2.39
C LEU A 199 -14.83 -12.44 1.40
N ASN A 200 -15.63 -12.78 0.41
CA ASN A 200 -16.08 -11.85 -0.64
C ASN A 200 -17.04 -10.78 -0.14
N GLU A 201 -17.93 -11.10 0.81
CA GLU A 201 -18.95 -10.18 1.29
C GLU A 201 -18.46 -9.28 2.43
N ILE A 202 -17.55 -9.79 3.27
CA ILE A 202 -17.15 -9.09 4.52
C ILE A 202 -15.68 -8.64 4.51
N TYR A 203 -14.73 -9.53 4.15
CA TYR A 203 -13.32 -9.25 4.38
C TYR A 203 -12.61 -8.62 3.18
N PHE A 204 -12.96 -8.99 1.96
CA PHE A 204 -12.36 -8.47 0.73
C PHE A 204 -12.78 -7.06 0.33
N PRO A 205 -14.01 -6.58 0.60
CA PRO A 205 -14.50 -5.32 0.03
C PRO A 205 -13.55 -4.14 0.22
N SER A 206 -13.01 -3.94 1.42
CA SER A 206 -12.13 -2.81 1.71
C SER A 206 -10.79 -2.87 0.96
N PHE A 207 -10.20 -4.05 0.89
CA PHE A 207 -8.95 -4.26 0.16
C PHE A 207 -9.16 -4.17 -1.34
N ARG A 208 -10.22 -4.76 -1.87
CA ARG A 208 -10.57 -4.68 -3.28
C ARG A 208 -10.82 -3.25 -3.73
N ALA A 209 -11.57 -2.46 -2.96
CA ALA A 209 -11.80 -1.05 -3.24
C ALA A 209 -10.49 -0.24 -3.22
N ALA A 210 -9.60 -0.50 -2.26
CA ALA A 210 -8.30 0.14 -2.18
C ALA A 210 -7.44 -0.14 -3.43
N VAL A 211 -7.47 -1.38 -3.93
CA VAL A 211 -6.74 -1.77 -5.15
C VAL A 211 -7.36 -1.16 -6.40
N GLN A 212 -8.68 -1.35 -6.59
CA GLN A 212 -9.33 -1.05 -7.85
C GLN A 212 -9.79 0.40 -8.00
N GLU A 213 -10.09 1.10 -6.88
CA GLU A 213 -10.63 2.46 -6.93
C GLU A 213 -9.63 3.52 -6.44
N ALA A 214 -8.71 3.15 -5.54
CA ALA A 214 -7.71 4.08 -5.01
C ALA A 214 -6.30 3.81 -5.56
N GLU A 215 -6.09 2.76 -6.36
CA GLU A 215 -4.78 2.36 -6.89
C GLU A 215 -3.71 2.38 -5.78
N VAL A 216 -3.99 1.69 -4.66
CA VAL A 216 -3.11 1.68 -3.49
C VAL A 216 -1.71 1.19 -3.85
N GLY A 217 -0.70 1.92 -3.37
CA GLY A 217 0.70 1.63 -3.70
C GLY A 217 1.27 0.40 -3.02
N ALA A 218 0.76 0.06 -1.82
CA ALA A 218 1.23 -1.11 -1.09
C ALA A 218 0.09 -1.83 -0.36
N VAL A 219 0.24 -3.13 -0.19
CA VAL A 219 -0.59 -4.00 0.67
C VAL A 219 0.33 -4.67 1.68
N MET A 220 -0.06 -4.67 2.95
CA MET A 220 0.63 -5.41 3.99
C MET A 220 -0.18 -6.66 4.35
N SER A 221 0.44 -7.84 4.30
CA SER A 221 -0.15 -9.07 4.78
C SER A 221 -0.36 -9.02 6.31
N SER A 222 -1.01 -10.02 6.87
CA SER A 222 -1.28 -10.10 8.30
C SER A 222 -0.42 -11.15 9.00
N TYR A 223 -0.48 -11.19 10.34
CA TYR A 223 0.25 -12.18 11.15
C TYR A 223 -0.39 -13.57 11.09
N ASN A 224 -1.73 -13.60 11.09
CA ASN A 224 -2.52 -14.82 11.25
C ASN A 224 -2.50 -15.73 10.01
N LEU A 225 -2.93 -16.96 10.23
CA LEU A 225 -3.27 -17.87 9.15
C LEU A 225 -4.69 -17.56 8.61
N LEU A 226 -4.87 -17.80 7.34
CA LEU A 226 -6.16 -17.89 6.68
C LEU A 226 -6.38 -19.34 6.24
N ASN A 227 -7.40 -20.00 6.79
CA ASN A 227 -7.72 -21.40 6.48
C ASN A 227 -6.47 -22.33 6.60
N GLY A 228 -5.69 -22.13 7.66
CA GLY A 228 -4.51 -22.95 7.98
C GLY A 228 -3.21 -22.56 7.24
N ILE A 229 -3.21 -21.51 6.40
CA ILE A 229 -2.01 -21.03 5.67
C ILE A 229 -1.70 -19.59 6.07
N TYR A 230 -0.44 -19.32 6.43
CA TYR A 230 -0.01 -17.93 6.73
C TYR A 230 -0.30 -16.99 5.57
N THR A 231 -0.86 -15.83 5.86
CA THR A 231 -1.25 -14.86 4.81
C THR A 231 -0.07 -14.36 4.00
N THR A 232 1.15 -14.36 4.54
CA THR A 232 2.40 -14.06 3.82
C THR A 232 2.83 -15.15 2.83
N GLU A 233 2.24 -16.32 2.92
CA GLU A 233 2.66 -17.53 2.21
C GLU A 233 1.52 -18.18 1.39
N HIS A 234 0.39 -17.50 1.24
CA HIS A 234 -0.85 -18.03 0.71
C HIS A 234 -1.01 -17.78 -0.80
N PRO A 235 -0.68 -18.76 -1.69
CA PRO A 235 -0.63 -18.50 -3.14
C PRO A 235 -1.97 -18.06 -3.72
N TRP A 236 -3.09 -18.70 -3.33
CA TRP A 236 -4.42 -18.32 -3.80
C TRP A 236 -4.75 -16.87 -3.41
N LEU A 237 -4.50 -16.49 -2.15
CA LEU A 237 -4.78 -15.14 -1.66
C LEU A 237 -3.95 -14.08 -2.37
N LEU A 238 -2.63 -14.31 -2.49
CA LEU A 238 -1.68 -13.30 -2.94
C LEU A 238 -1.56 -13.23 -4.45
N LYS A 239 -1.60 -14.38 -5.15
CA LYS A 239 -1.48 -14.43 -6.61
C LYS A 239 -2.83 -14.39 -7.29
N ASP A 240 -3.72 -15.33 -6.96
CA ASP A 240 -4.96 -15.48 -7.72
C ASP A 240 -5.93 -14.35 -7.38
N VAL A 241 -6.16 -14.06 -6.09
CA VAL A 241 -7.10 -13.01 -5.68
C VAL A 241 -6.47 -11.62 -5.85
N LEU A 242 -5.38 -11.33 -5.14
CA LEU A 242 -4.82 -9.97 -5.09
C LEU A 242 -4.26 -9.54 -6.45
N ARG A 243 -3.38 -10.36 -7.06
CA ARG A 243 -2.70 -10.00 -8.31
C ARG A 243 -3.56 -10.21 -9.55
N GLN A 244 -4.13 -11.41 -9.73
CA GLN A 244 -4.82 -11.74 -10.97
C GLN A 244 -6.26 -11.21 -11.02
N GLN A 245 -7.07 -11.46 -9.98
CA GLN A 245 -8.48 -11.05 -10.00
C GLN A 245 -8.64 -9.54 -9.79
N TRP A 246 -7.88 -8.95 -8.86
CA TRP A 246 -8.02 -7.51 -8.55
C TRP A 246 -7.07 -6.63 -9.34
N GLY A 247 -6.04 -7.20 -9.96
CA GLY A 247 -5.08 -6.46 -10.78
C GLY A 247 -4.11 -5.61 -9.97
N PHE A 248 -3.78 -6.00 -8.71
CA PHE A 248 -2.86 -5.25 -7.87
C PHE A 248 -1.46 -5.18 -8.48
N LYS A 249 -0.92 -3.99 -8.65
CA LYS A 249 0.38 -3.71 -9.27
C LYS A 249 1.43 -3.17 -8.30
N GLY A 250 1.02 -2.85 -7.07
CA GLY A 250 1.89 -2.29 -6.05
C GLY A 250 2.70 -3.34 -5.30
N ILE A 251 3.28 -2.96 -4.17
CA ILE A 251 4.09 -3.83 -3.33
C ILE A 251 3.25 -4.57 -2.33
N LEU A 252 3.48 -5.88 -2.28
CA LEU A 252 3.01 -6.74 -1.21
C LEU A 252 4.13 -6.95 -0.20
N MET A 253 3.99 -6.37 0.98
CA MET A 253 4.94 -6.54 2.07
C MET A 253 4.39 -7.43 3.18
N SER A 254 5.27 -8.06 3.94
CA SER A 254 4.90 -8.71 5.19
C SER A 254 4.58 -7.70 6.28
N ASP A 255 3.76 -8.05 7.25
CA ASP A 255 3.82 -7.37 8.54
C ASP A 255 5.18 -7.68 9.23
N TRP A 256 5.55 -6.92 10.26
CA TRP A 256 6.86 -6.97 10.90
C TRP A 256 7.12 -8.31 11.58
N GLY A 257 7.93 -9.15 10.92
CA GLY A 257 8.27 -10.48 11.41
C GLY A 257 7.23 -11.57 11.11
N SER A 258 6.20 -11.29 10.29
CA SER A 258 5.14 -12.25 9.98
C SER A 258 5.48 -13.27 8.90
N THR A 259 6.68 -13.26 8.36
CA THR A 259 7.16 -14.31 7.43
C THR A 259 7.70 -15.48 8.23
N HIS A 260 7.23 -16.69 7.95
CA HIS A 260 7.60 -17.89 8.68
C HIS A 260 8.56 -18.80 7.91
N HIS A 261 8.35 -18.96 6.60
CA HIS A 261 9.13 -19.85 5.75
C HIS A 261 9.57 -19.17 4.45
N CYS A 262 10.83 -19.40 4.06
CA CYS A 262 11.42 -18.79 2.85
C CYS A 262 10.68 -19.20 1.56
N ILE A 263 10.67 -20.51 1.25
CA ILE A 263 10.09 -21.02 0.00
C ILE A 263 8.60 -20.73 -0.13
N PRO A 264 7.75 -20.99 0.88
CA PRO A 264 6.33 -20.67 0.80
C PRO A 264 6.07 -19.18 0.58
N ALA A 265 6.80 -18.27 1.23
CA ALA A 265 6.63 -16.83 1.05
C ALA A 265 6.96 -16.39 -0.38
N VAL A 266 8.09 -16.82 -0.93
CA VAL A 266 8.48 -16.52 -2.32
C VAL A 266 7.49 -17.14 -3.30
N LYS A 267 7.14 -18.41 -3.13
CA LYS A 267 6.15 -19.08 -4.00
C LYS A 267 4.75 -18.50 -3.81
N GLY A 268 4.43 -18.01 -2.62
CA GLY A 268 3.19 -17.31 -2.32
C GLY A 268 3.06 -15.98 -3.05
N GLY A 269 4.18 -15.33 -3.37
CA GLY A 269 4.19 -14.04 -4.09
C GLY A 269 4.42 -12.83 -3.19
N LEU A 270 5.05 -13.01 -2.02
CA LEU A 270 5.50 -11.92 -1.16
C LEU A 270 6.67 -11.19 -1.83
N ASP A 271 6.59 -9.84 -1.93
CA ASP A 271 7.63 -9.03 -2.59
C ASP A 271 8.69 -8.54 -1.61
N LEU A 272 8.28 -8.17 -0.39
CA LEU A 272 9.15 -7.52 0.57
C LEU A 272 8.93 -8.08 1.99
N GLU A 273 9.98 -8.64 2.58
CA GLU A 273 9.97 -9.07 3.99
C GLU A 273 10.41 -7.93 4.90
N MET A 274 9.58 -7.58 5.89
CA MET A 274 9.88 -6.55 6.88
C MET A 274 9.99 -7.16 8.29
N PRO A 275 10.77 -6.59 9.21
CA PRO A 275 11.61 -5.38 9.10
C PRO A 275 12.99 -5.63 8.46
N ALA A 276 13.33 -6.88 8.21
CA ALA A 276 14.58 -7.33 7.60
C ALA A 276 14.35 -8.68 6.90
N GLY A 277 15.13 -9.03 5.91
CA GLY A 277 15.08 -10.33 5.26
C GLY A 277 15.60 -11.44 6.20
N SER A 278 14.84 -11.81 7.22
CA SER A 278 15.24 -12.81 8.22
C SER A 278 14.95 -14.25 7.77
N LYS A 279 13.92 -14.43 6.95
CA LYS A 279 13.53 -15.69 6.33
C LYS A 279 13.89 -15.73 4.85
N MET A 280 13.63 -14.65 4.11
CA MET A 280 14.00 -14.54 2.71
C MET A 280 15.46 -14.06 2.55
N GLN A 281 16.39 -14.80 3.18
CA GLN A 281 17.82 -14.47 3.18
C GLN A 281 18.46 -14.74 1.81
N PRO A 282 19.34 -13.85 1.31
CA PRO A 282 19.98 -14.02 0.00
C PRO A 282 20.69 -15.36 -0.19
N GLU A 283 21.40 -15.85 0.83
CA GLU A 283 22.14 -17.11 0.74
C GLU A 283 21.21 -18.33 0.68
N GLU A 284 20.13 -18.32 1.44
CA GLU A 284 19.11 -19.38 1.41
C GLU A 284 18.39 -19.38 0.05
N LEU A 285 18.02 -18.22 -0.45
CA LEU A 285 17.39 -18.06 -1.77
C LEU A 285 18.31 -18.52 -2.91
N LYS A 286 19.61 -18.22 -2.85
CA LYS A 286 20.60 -18.73 -3.81
C LYS A 286 20.68 -20.25 -3.80
N TYR A 287 20.61 -20.84 -2.63
CA TYR A 287 20.57 -22.30 -2.49
C TYR A 287 19.34 -22.88 -3.21
N TYR A 288 18.15 -22.37 -2.94
CA TYR A 288 16.90 -22.87 -3.54
C TYR A 288 16.81 -22.59 -5.05
N LEU A 289 17.42 -21.54 -5.54
CA LEU A 289 17.55 -21.30 -6.98
C LEU A 289 18.45 -22.32 -7.66
N ARG A 290 19.55 -22.75 -6.98
CA ARG A 290 20.46 -23.76 -7.53
C ARG A 290 19.88 -25.17 -7.48
N THR A 291 19.08 -25.50 -6.47
CA THR A 291 18.42 -26.82 -6.34
C THR A 291 17.18 -26.94 -7.23
N GLY A 292 16.68 -25.83 -7.78
CA GLY A 292 15.47 -25.80 -8.58
C GLY A 292 14.16 -25.76 -7.76
N ASP A 293 14.24 -25.60 -6.45
CA ASP A 293 13.07 -25.46 -5.59
C ASP A 293 12.32 -24.15 -5.85
N ILE A 294 13.04 -23.12 -6.32
CA ILE A 294 12.49 -21.87 -6.85
C ILE A 294 12.89 -21.76 -8.32
N LEU A 295 11.92 -21.82 -9.25
CA LEU A 295 12.17 -21.97 -10.67
C LEU A 295 12.50 -20.65 -11.41
N SER A 296 12.27 -19.45 -10.85
CA SER A 296 12.57 -18.19 -11.52
C SER A 296 12.62 -17.00 -10.57
N LEU A 297 13.50 -16.06 -10.93
CA LEU A 297 13.61 -14.73 -10.33
C LEU A 297 12.41 -13.80 -10.65
N ILE A 298 11.45 -14.23 -11.47
CA ILE A 298 10.32 -13.41 -11.92
C ILE A 298 9.46 -12.98 -10.72
N HIS A 299 9.43 -13.76 -9.65
CA HIS A 299 8.69 -13.42 -8.43
C HIS A 299 9.42 -12.43 -7.50
N ILE A 300 10.66 -12.06 -7.80
CA ILE A 300 11.51 -11.19 -6.96
C ILE A 300 11.57 -9.75 -7.52
N SER A 301 10.82 -9.45 -8.57
CA SER A 301 11.00 -8.21 -9.35
C SER A 301 10.11 -7.03 -8.96
N GLU A 302 9.06 -7.24 -8.19
CA GLU A 302 8.07 -6.19 -7.91
C GLU A 302 8.59 -5.03 -7.01
N PRO A 303 9.51 -5.24 -6.04
CA PRO A 303 10.02 -4.15 -5.20
C PRO A 303 10.69 -3.00 -5.96
N THR A 304 11.24 -3.26 -7.17
CA THR A 304 11.86 -2.19 -7.97
C THR A 304 10.85 -1.17 -8.49
N ARG A 305 9.59 -1.55 -8.68
CA ARG A 305 8.52 -0.62 -9.07
C ARG A 305 8.23 0.41 -7.98
N LEU A 306 8.39 0.05 -6.71
CA LEU A 306 8.16 0.94 -5.56
C LEU A 306 9.01 2.21 -5.66
N ALA A 307 10.28 2.04 -5.92
CA ALA A 307 11.24 3.13 -5.93
C ALA A 307 11.03 4.14 -7.06
N LEU A 308 10.30 3.75 -8.11
CA LEU A 308 9.99 4.61 -9.26
C LEU A 308 8.65 5.33 -9.12
N ILE A 309 7.81 4.91 -8.17
CA ILE A 309 6.47 5.48 -7.92
C ILE A 309 6.50 6.50 -6.78
N SER A 310 7.48 6.43 -5.90
CA SER A 310 7.68 7.33 -4.75
C SER A 310 8.52 8.54 -5.13
#